data_570580109c6b5583c6c908a07116100a
#
_entry.id   570580109c6b5583c6c908a07116100a
#
_cell.length_a   1.000
_cell.length_b   1.000
_cell.length_c   1.000
_cell.angle_alpha   90.00
_cell.angle_beta   90.00
_cell.angle_gamma   90.00
#
_symmetry.space_group_name_H-M   'P 1'
#
loop_
_entity.id
_entity.type
_entity.pdbx_description
1 polymer ?
#
loop_
_entity_poly.entity_id
_entity_poly.type
_entity_poly.pdbx_seq_one_letter_code
_entity_poly.pdbx_strand_id
1 'polypeptide(L)'
;MIKHLPARTSVLFLFCVLALLSSCSSRYQNALFTSKTDMLADTIKTVFAINSGEARADIYRIKPGDVLAIRNLQGIGFISSGEGTTQASTPVSFRVEDDGGVVLPVLGKVMVTGLSRREATQKVQDAYKQNLLKDPIIELTIVNLKVTLLGEFSSQGEFLLEDDNTTLIDIIGKAGGFSPRADPKTLKIIRGDRNDPEIIYVNLKNINSLASPKLILQNNDILYIEPLGVYNTSDRVNKVSTLLQPLLLVVNFAILIYTFTK
;
A
#
# COMPACT_ATOMS: atom_id res chain seq x y z
N MET A 1 36.60 -3.32 -55.32
CA MET A 1 36.90 -1.87 -55.24
C MET A 1 36.00 -1.21 -54.22
N ILE A 2 36.48 -1.03 -53.02
CA ILE A 2 35.74 -0.32 -51.95
C ILE A 2 35.96 1.18 -52.23
N LYS A 3 34.95 1.86 -52.75
CA LYS A 3 34.99 3.32 -52.92
C LYS A 3 35.02 3.97 -51.53
N HIS A 4 36.12 4.61 -51.16
CA HIS A 4 36.25 5.41 -49.96
C HIS A 4 35.15 6.47 -49.93
N LEU A 5 34.26 6.36 -48.99
CA LEU A 5 33.28 7.40 -48.66
C LEU A 5 34.07 8.66 -48.27
N PRO A 6 33.75 9.85 -48.84
CA PRO A 6 34.51 11.05 -48.51
C PRO A 6 34.47 11.30 -46.99
N ALA A 7 35.61 11.59 -46.40
CA ALA A 7 35.80 11.75 -44.96
C ALA A 7 34.73 12.64 -44.25
N ARG A 8 34.21 13.63 -45.02
CA ARG A 8 33.12 14.52 -44.56
C ARG A 8 31.79 13.79 -44.25
N THR A 9 31.40 12.80 -45.08
CA THR A 9 30.14 12.05 -44.85
C THR A 9 30.29 11.06 -43.70
N SER A 10 31.49 10.49 -43.52
CA SER A 10 31.78 9.60 -42.36
C SER A 10 31.75 10.37 -41.05
N VAL A 11 32.28 11.58 -40.96
CA VAL A 11 32.24 12.44 -39.80
C VAL A 11 30.81 12.87 -39.45
N LEU A 12 30.01 13.21 -40.46
CA LEU A 12 28.61 13.61 -40.28
C LEU A 12 27.77 12.45 -39.77
N PHE A 13 28.02 11.23 -40.25
CA PHE A 13 27.35 10.00 -39.77
C PHE A 13 27.75 9.68 -38.34
N LEU A 14 29.03 9.80 -37.97
CA LEU A 14 29.50 9.60 -36.61
C LEU A 14 28.90 10.63 -35.65
N PHE A 15 28.78 11.90 -36.06
CA PHE A 15 28.16 12.95 -35.27
C PHE A 15 26.65 12.69 -35.04
N CYS A 16 25.93 12.22 -36.07
CA CYS A 16 24.53 11.84 -35.97
C CYS A 16 24.31 10.66 -35.00
N VAL A 17 25.19 9.65 -35.04
CA VAL A 17 25.17 8.51 -34.13
C VAL A 17 25.47 8.95 -32.67
N LEU A 18 26.45 9.85 -32.46
CA LEU A 18 26.76 10.41 -31.15
C LEU A 18 25.58 11.25 -30.60
N ALA A 19 24.92 12.04 -31.46
CA ALA A 19 23.75 12.84 -31.05
C ALA A 19 22.54 11.98 -30.68
N LEU A 20 22.37 10.80 -31.28
CA LEU A 20 21.33 9.84 -30.91
C LEU A 20 21.62 9.12 -29.61
N LEU A 21 22.89 9.04 -29.18
CA LEU A 21 23.29 8.42 -27.90
C LEU A 21 23.18 9.37 -26.71
N SER A 22 23.09 10.69 -26.93
CA SER A 22 23.02 11.69 -25.83
C SER A 22 21.62 11.97 -25.32
N SER A 23 20.57 11.32 -25.85
CA SER A 23 19.17 11.53 -25.45
C SER A 23 18.72 10.57 -24.34
N CYS A 24 19.44 10.50 -23.23
CA CYS A 24 19.05 9.70 -22.08
C CYS A 24 18.98 10.50 -20.78
N SER A 25 17.95 11.33 -20.65
CA SER A 25 17.50 11.77 -19.33
C SER A 25 16.00 11.62 -19.26
N SER A 26 15.52 10.56 -18.64
CA SER A 26 14.12 10.50 -18.29
C SER A 26 13.93 9.87 -16.92
N ARG A 27 13.60 10.74 -15.99
CA ARG A 27 13.05 10.49 -14.68
C ARG A 27 11.82 9.58 -14.77
N TYR A 28 11.59 8.82 -13.71
CA TYR A 28 10.42 7.98 -13.47
C TYR A 28 9.10 8.65 -13.92
N GLN A 29 8.58 8.27 -15.06
CA GLN A 29 7.33 8.85 -15.58
C GLN A 29 6.07 8.20 -15.00
N ASN A 30 6.19 7.04 -14.34
CA ASN A 30 5.08 6.26 -13.80
C ASN A 30 5.16 6.03 -12.29
N ALA A 31 6.08 6.69 -11.57
CA ALA A 31 6.12 6.60 -10.11
C ALA A 31 5.06 7.52 -9.52
N LEU A 32 4.14 6.95 -8.74
CA LEU A 32 3.17 7.70 -7.93
C LEU A 32 3.82 8.15 -6.61
N PHE A 33 3.26 9.19 -6.00
CA PHE A 33 3.66 9.66 -4.66
C PHE A 33 5.16 9.91 -4.49
N THR A 34 5.81 10.50 -5.51
CA THR A 34 7.23 10.84 -5.45
C THR A 34 7.49 12.04 -4.55
N SER A 35 8.53 11.97 -3.72
CA SER A 35 9.02 13.09 -2.92
C SER A 35 10.51 13.36 -3.16
N LYS A 36 11.00 14.52 -2.70
CA LYS A 36 12.45 14.82 -2.77
C LYS A 36 13.29 13.82 -1.98
N THR A 37 12.71 13.17 -0.99
CA THR A 37 13.35 12.18 -0.12
C THR A 37 13.47 10.81 -0.78
N ASP A 38 12.75 10.55 -1.88
CA ASP A 38 12.84 9.29 -2.62
C ASP A 38 14.26 9.05 -3.20
N MET A 39 15.03 10.13 -3.42
CA MET A 39 16.44 10.03 -3.80
C MET A 39 17.31 9.39 -2.71
N LEU A 40 16.84 9.35 -1.46
CA LEU A 40 17.52 8.74 -0.32
C LEU A 40 17.13 7.27 -0.11
N ALA A 41 16.23 6.71 -0.92
CA ALA A 41 15.73 5.35 -0.75
C ALA A 41 16.85 4.30 -0.73
N ASP A 42 17.91 4.48 -1.51
CA ASP A 42 19.08 3.63 -1.47
C ASP A 42 19.91 3.76 -0.16
N THR A 43 19.72 4.84 0.57
CA THR A 43 20.42 5.13 1.84
C THR A 43 19.63 4.63 3.05
N ILE A 44 18.33 4.34 2.88
CA ILE A 44 17.46 3.86 3.98
C ILE A 44 17.85 2.42 4.32
N LYS A 45 18.42 2.24 5.52
CA LYS A 45 18.87 0.91 5.97
C LYS A 45 17.75 0.04 6.49
N THR A 46 16.72 0.65 7.13
CA THR A 46 15.61 -0.08 7.76
C THR A 46 14.27 0.61 7.52
N VAL A 47 13.77 1.34 8.52
CA VAL A 47 12.52 2.11 8.47
C VAL A 47 12.83 3.56 8.78
N PHE A 48 12.31 4.46 7.97
CA PHE A 48 12.46 5.91 8.14
C PHE A 48 11.11 6.58 7.91
N ALA A 49 10.73 7.52 8.78
CA ALA A 49 9.47 8.25 8.65
C ALA A 49 9.70 9.76 8.57
N ILE A 50 8.94 10.41 7.70
CA ILE A 50 8.89 11.87 7.55
C ILE A 50 7.57 12.34 8.14
N ASN A 51 7.57 13.53 8.74
CA ASN A 51 6.42 14.13 9.42
C ASN A 51 5.87 13.26 10.57
N SER A 52 6.71 12.36 11.12
CA SER A 52 6.31 11.58 12.27
C SER A 52 6.34 12.46 13.51
N GLY A 53 5.19 12.65 14.15
CA GLY A 53 5.12 13.02 15.56
C GLY A 53 5.85 11.97 16.40
N GLU A 54 6.12 12.27 17.68
CA GLU A 54 6.88 11.37 18.57
C GLU A 54 6.39 9.92 18.46
N ALA A 55 7.34 9.01 18.31
CA ALA A 55 7.13 7.58 18.05
C ALA A 55 6.52 6.86 19.27
N ARG A 56 5.22 7.05 19.50
CA ARG A 56 4.40 6.05 20.19
C ARG A 56 3.86 5.11 19.12
N ALA A 57 3.91 3.81 19.38
CA ALA A 57 3.05 2.86 18.66
C ALA A 57 1.62 3.39 18.82
N ASP A 58 1.11 4.09 17.80
CA ASP A 58 -0.20 4.72 17.88
C ASP A 58 -1.23 3.62 17.86
N ILE A 59 -1.66 3.24 19.08
CA ILE A 59 -2.81 2.36 19.27
C ILE A 59 -3.99 3.04 18.55
N TYR A 60 -4.60 2.31 17.62
CA TYR A 60 -5.77 2.81 16.90
C TYR A 60 -6.85 3.27 17.88
N ARG A 61 -7.40 4.46 17.64
CA ARG A 61 -8.51 5.01 18.41
C ARG A 61 -9.76 5.03 17.55
N ILE A 62 -10.85 4.56 18.12
CA ILE A 62 -12.16 4.48 17.47
C ILE A 62 -12.59 5.87 16.98
N LYS A 63 -13.08 5.92 15.74
CA LYS A 63 -13.55 7.14 15.06
C LYS A 63 -15.03 6.98 14.65
N PRO A 64 -15.74 8.10 14.43
CA PRO A 64 -17.05 8.07 13.77
C PRO A 64 -16.98 7.32 12.42
N GLY A 65 -17.97 6.48 12.16
CA GLY A 65 -18.02 5.63 10.96
C GLY A 65 -17.40 4.24 11.14
N ASP A 66 -16.65 3.98 12.21
CA ASP A 66 -16.16 2.64 12.51
C ASP A 66 -17.33 1.67 12.78
N VAL A 67 -17.12 0.42 12.45
CA VAL A 67 -18.10 -0.65 12.69
C VAL A 67 -17.52 -1.60 13.74
N LEU A 68 -18.19 -1.67 14.87
CA LEU A 68 -17.80 -2.49 16.00
C LEU A 68 -18.61 -3.80 15.99
N ALA A 69 -17.94 -4.93 15.85
CA ALA A 69 -18.54 -6.23 16.09
C ALA A 69 -18.43 -6.56 17.59
N ILE A 70 -19.57 -6.75 18.24
CA ILE A 70 -19.64 -6.97 19.69
C ILE A 70 -20.36 -8.29 19.95
N ARG A 71 -19.79 -9.12 20.83
CA ARG A 71 -20.43 -10.34 21.30
C ARG A 71 -20.18 -10.56 22.79
N ASN A 72 -21.13 -11.23 23.44
CA ASN A 72 -20.96 -11.75 24.79
C ASN A 72 -20.55 -13.23 24.73
N LEU A 73 -19.37 -13.54 25.24
CA LEU A 73 -18.84 -14.92 25.22
C LEU A 73 -19.55 -15.88 26.21
N GLN A 74 -20.37 -15.36 27.11
CA GLN A 74 -21.13 -16.20 28.06
C GLN A 74 -22.44 -16.77 27.48
N GLY A 75 -22.70 -16.59 26.18
CA GLY A 75 -23.86 -17.16 25.49
C GLY A 75 -25.23 -16.56 25.92
N ILE A 76 -25.23 -15.47 26.69
CA ILE A 76 -26.48 -14.79 27.06
C ILE A 76 -26.90 -13.87 25.94
N GLY A 77 -28.00 -14.19 25.28
CA GLY A 77 -28.45 -13.62 24.02
C GLY A 77 -28.92 -12.16 23.99
N PHE A 78 -28.48 -11.30 24.93
CA PHE A 78 -28.90 -9.89 24.93
C PHE A 78 -28.26 -9.02 23.87
N ILE A 79 -27.18 -9.47 23.23
CA ILE A 79 -26.48 -8.75 22.15
C ILE A 79 -26.83 -9.34 20.77
N SER A 80 -27.43 -10.52 20.72
CA SER A 80 -27.90 -11.12 19.48
C SER A 80 -29.41 -10.89 19.28
N SER A 81 -29.79 -10.34 18.16
CA SER A 81 -31.19 -10.20 17.73
C SER A 81 -31.74 -11.55 17.24
N GLY A 82 -31.98 -12.50 18.16
CA GLY A 82 -32.56 -13.80 17.81
C GLY A 82 -32.91 -14.64 19.02
N GLU A 83 -34.18 -15.07 19.10
CA GLU A 83 -34.67 -15.97 20.13
C GLU A 83 -33.98 -17.36 20.05
N GLY A 84 -33.43 -17.78 21.15
CA GLY A 84 -33.52 -19.18 21.57
C GLY A 84 -32.56 -20.19 20.96
N THR A 85 -31.25 -19.94 20.84
CA THR A 85 -30.30 -21.04 20.69
C THR A 85 -29.06 -20.84 21.55
N THR A 86 -28.67 -21.88 22.25
CA THR A 86 -27.48 -22.02 23.10
C THR A 86 -26.15 -22.11 22.32
N GLN A 87 -26.09 -21.49 21.16
CA GLN A 87 -24.85 -21.37 20.36
C GLN A 87 -24.15 -20.05 20.70
N ALA A 88 -22.81 -20.08 20.72
CA ALA A 88 -21.99 -18.90 20.88
C ALA A 88 -22.55 -17.75 20.04
N SER A 89 -22.90 -16.63 20.70
CA SER A 89 -23.59 -15.50 20.04
C SER A 89 -22.77 -15.01 18.84
N THR A 90 -23.40 -15.01 17.67
CA THR A 90 -22.83 -14.42 16.47
C THR A 90 -22.52 -12.95 16.76
N PRO A 91 -21.34 -12.43 16.39
CA PRO A 91 -21.03 -11.02 16.61
C PRO A 91 -22.06 -10.15 15.89
N VAL A 92 -22.63 -9.18 16.57
CA VAL A 92 -23.51 -8.18 15.97
C VAL A 92 -22.72 -6.91 15.73
N SER A 93 -22.89 -6.33 14.51
CA SER A 93 -22.14 -5.15 14.12
C SER A 93 -22.94 -3.88 14.42
N PHE A 94 -22.28 -2.92 15.07
CA PHE A 94 -22.82 -1.62 15.43
C PHE A 94 -21.94 -0.52 14.86
N ARG A 95 -22.54 0.48 14.21
CA ARG A 95 -21.79 1.61 13.66
C ARG A 95 -21.63 2.70 14.72
N VAL A 96 -20.43 3.27 14.80
CA VAL A 96 -20.17 4.48 15.58
C VAL A 96 -20.77 5.67 14.82
N GLU A 97 -21.68 6.39 15.46
CA GLU A 97 -22.35 7.54 14.88
C GLU A 97 -21.42 8.77 14.83
N ASP A 98 -21.84 9.82 14.13
CA ASP A 98 -21.04 11.04 13.93
C ASP A 98 -20.75 11.80 15.24
N ASP A 99 -21.61 11.64 16.24
CA ASP A 99 -21.39 12.20 17.58
C ASP A 99 -20.42 11.36 18.45
N GLY A 100 -19.93 10.24 17.90
CA GLY A 100 -18.96 9.35 18.57
C GLY A 100 -19.57 8.29 19.49
N GLY A 101 -20.88 8.15 19.49
CA GLY A 101 -21.61 7.13 20.23
C GLY A 101 -21.87 5.87 19.40
N VAL A 102 -22.05 4.76 20.07
CA VAL A 102 -22.59 3.51 19.51
C VAL A 102 -23.88 3.15 20.23
N VAL A 103 -24.94 2.80 19.48
CA VAL A 103 -26.23 2.40 20.06
C VAL A 103 -26.22 0.90 20.29
N LEU A 104 -26.24 0.50 21.56
CA LEU A 104 -26.21 -0.90 21.95
C LEU A 104 -27.58 -1.33 22.50
N PRO A 105 -28.01 -2.58 22.25
CA PRO A 105 -29.24 -3.10 22.81
C PRO A 105 -29.27 -2.95 24.34
N VAL A 106 -30.41 -2.52 24.85
CA VAL A 106 -30.71 -2.34 26.27
C VAL A 106 -29.93 -1.23 26.99
N LEU A 107 -28.66 -0.95 26.55
CA LEU A 107 -27.84 0.12 27.13
C LEU A 107 -28.13 1.49 26.52
N GLY A 108 -28.70 1.52 25.29
CA GLY A 108 -28.79 2.74 24.52
C GLY A 108 -27.44 3.22 24.01
N LYS A 109 -27.22 4.54 24.01
CA LYS A 109 -26.01 5.14 23.43
C LYS A 109 -24.83 5.14 24.41
N VAL A 110 -23.71 4.58 23.95
CA VAL A 110 -22.42 4.54 24.69
C VAL A 110 -21.36 5.29 23.88
N MET A 111 -20.72 6.30 24.47
CA MET A 111 -19.65 7.08 23.81
C MET A 111 -18.36 6.28 23.75
N VAL A 112 -17.84 6.01 22.55
CA VAL A 112 -16.65 5.18 22.30
C VAL A 112 -15.57 5.87 21.49
N THR A 113 -15.85 6.97 20.82
CA THR A 113 -14.86 7.74 20.03
C THR A 113 -13.68 8.19 20.90
N GLY A 114 -12.47 8.09 20.33
CA GLY A 114 -11.23 8.44 21.00
C GLY A 114 -10.69 7.35 21.94
N LEU A 115 -11.47 6.30 22.22
CA LEU A 115 -11.02 5.15 23.00
C LEU A 115 -10.26 4.16 22.11
N SER A 116 -9.27 3.51 22.68
CA SER A 116 -8.70 2.29 22.09
C SER A 116 -9.73 1.15 22.14
N ARG A 117 -9.54 0.10 21.35
CA ARG A 117 -10.39 -1.10 21.39
C ARG A 117 -10.50 -1.65 22.80
N ARG A 118 -9.39 -1.71 23.54
CA ARG A 118 -9.35 -2.21 24.92
C ARG A 118 -10.17 -1.35 25.88
N GLU A 119 -10.02 -0.03 25.81
CA GLU A 119 -10.78 0.91 26.65
C GLU A 119 -12.28 0.87 26.32
N ALA A 120 -12.64 0.75 25.03
CA ALA A 120 -14.02 0.61 24.59
C ALA A 120 -14.63 -0.71 25.06
N THR A 121 -13.89 -1.82 24.96
CA THR A 121 -14.32 -3.14 25.49
C THR A 121 -14.64 -3.04 26.98
N GLN A 122 -13.71 -2.47 27.75
CA GLN A 122 -13.91 -2.31 29.21
C GLN A 122 -15.14 -1.45 29.50
N LYS A 123 -15.29 -0.32 28.82
CA LYS A 123 -16.43 0.58 29.01
C LYS A 123 -17.77 -0.09 28.71
N VAL A 124 -17.86 -0.82 27.62
CA VAL A 124 -19.08 -1.57 27.23
C VAL A 124 -19.36 -2.69 28.25
N GLN A 125 -18.32 -3.41 28.68
CA GLN A 125 -18.44 -4.46 29.66
C GLN A 125 -18.97 -3.93 31.01
N ASP A 126 -18.41 -2.80 31.48
CA ASP A 126 -18.85 -2.16 32.73
C ASP A 126 -20.29 -1.65 32.62
N ALA A 127 -20.70 -1.10 31.49
CA ALA A 127 -22.07 -0.66 31.26
C ALA A 127 -23.07 -1.83 31.30
N TYR A 128 -22.75 -2.97 30.69
CA TYR A 128 -23.59 -4.18 30.79
C TYR A 128 -23.61 -4.77 32.20
N LYS A 129 -22.47 -4.76 32.91
CA LYS A 129 -22.37 -5.25 34.30
C LYS A 129 -23.26 -4.45 35.27
N GLN A 130 -23.27 -3.12 35.12
CA GLN A 130 -24.07 -2.25 36.00
C GLN A 130 -25.57 -2.37 35.79
N ASN A 131 -26.01 -2.68 34.57
CA ASN A 131 -27.42 -2.57 34.19
C ASN A 131 -28.12 -3.93 34.03
N LEU A 132 -27.41 -5.02 33.67
CA LEU A 132 -28.09 -6.20 33.14
C LEU A 132 -27.44 -7.55 33.42
N LEU A 133 -26.13 -7.67 33.44
CA LEU A 133 -25.42 -8.95 33.38
C LEU A 133 -24.53 -9.14 34.61
N LYS A 134 -24.48 -10.36 35.11
CA LYS A 134 -23.52 -10.72 36.13
C LYS A 134 -22.21 -11.15 35.48
N ASP A 135 -21.15 -10.32 35.68
CA ASP A 135 -19.80 -10.54 35.20
C ASP A 135 -19.70 -10.88 33.67
N PRO A 136 -20.24 -10.02 32.79
CA PRO A 136 -20.24 -10.30 31.34
C PRO A 136 -18.80 -10.32 30.77
N ILE A 137 -18.56 -11.22 29.81
CA ILE A 137 -17.29 -11.26 29.04
C ILE A 137 -17.60 -10.75 27.66
N ILE A 138 -17.26 -9.49 27.43
CA ILE A 138 -17.51 -8.83 26.13
C ILE A 138 -16.25 -8.90 25.25
N GLU A 139 -16.44 -9.33 24.02
CA GLU A 139 -15.46 -9.19 22.95
C GLU A 139 -15.91 -8.09 21.99
N LEU A 140 -15.02 -7.15 21.71
CA LEU A 140 -15.23 -6.05 20.78
C LEU A 140 -14.11 -6.03 19.75
N THR A 141 -14.48 -6.07 18.47
CA THR A 141 -13.55 -6.00 17.33
C THR A 141 -14.02 -4.90 16.38
N ILE A 142 -13.09 -4.17 15.77
CA ILE A 142 -13.39 -3.17 14.73
C ILE A 142 -13.25 -3.88 13.39
N VAL A 143 -14.33 -3.97 12.59
CA VAL A 143 -14.39 -4.88 11.43
C VAL A 143 -14.29 -4.17 10.08
N ASN A 144 -14.24 -2.86 10.05
CA ASN A 144 -14.14 -2.08 8.80
C ASN A 144 -12.81 -1.36 8.61
N LEU A 145 -11.80 -1.74 9.38
CA LEU A 145 -10.45 -1.23 9.16
C LEU A 145 -9.92 -1.76 7.83
N LYS A 146 -9.35 -0.89 7.01
CA LYS A 146 -8.85 -1.25 5.68
C LYS A 146 -7.59 -0.48 5.31
N VAL A 147 -6.83 -1.07 4.39
CA VAL A 147 -5.68 -0.45 3.74
C VAL A 147 -5.79 -0.56 2.23
N THR A 148 -5.12 0.32 1.51
CA THR A 148 -5.10 0.29 0.04
C THR A 148 -3.70 -0.05 -0.46
N LEU A 149 -3.57 -1.09 -1.28
CA LEU A 149 -2.31 -1.52 -1.90
C LEU A 149 -2.23 -1.02 -3.33
N LEU A 150 -1.16 -0.33 -3.67
CA LEU A 150 -0.89 0.22 -5.01
C LEU A 150 0.53 -0.11 -5.47
N GLY A 151 0.75 -0.15 -6.78
CA GLY A 151 2.06 -0.44 -7.40
C GLY A 151 2.32 -1.94 -7.56
N GLU A 152 3.53 -2.39 -7.31
CA GLU A 152 3.99 -3.74 -7.67
C GLU A 152 3.67 -4.80 -6.59
N PHE A 153 2.44 -4.82 -6.08
CA PHE A 153 1.90 -5.96 -5.34
C PHE A 153 1.30 -6.99 -6.30
N SER A 154 1.27 -8.27 -5.90
CA SER A 154 0.62 -9.33 -6.70
C SER A 154 -0.88 -9.09 -6.84
N SER A 155 -1.54 -8.63 -5.76
CA SER A 155 -2.93 -8.16 -5.78
C SER A 155 -2.99 -6.74 -5.26
N GLN A 156 -3.64 -5.86 -6.03
CA GLN A 156 -3.84 -4.45 -5.69
C GLN A 156 -5.29 -4.20 -5.26
N GLY A 157 -5.54 -3.09 -4.57
CA GLY A 157 -6.87 -2.68 -4.15
C GLY A 157 -7.00 -2.54 -2.65
N GLU A 158 -8.23 -2.59 -2.15
CA GLU A 158 -8.54 -2.48 -0.73
C GLU A 158 -8.50 -3.84 -0.04
N PHE A 159 -7.81 -3.90 1.11
CA PHE A 159 -7.72 -5.07 1.97
C PHE A 159 -8.22 -4.74 3.37
N LEU A 160 -9.09 -5.56 3.92
CA LEU A 160 -9.53 -5.43 5.30
C LEU A 160 -8.43 -5.90 6.26
N LEU A 161 -8.23 -5.14 7.33
CA LEU A 161 -7.42 -5.56 8.46
C LEU A 161 -8.25 -6.50 9.35
N GLU A 162 -7.66 -7.60 9.80
CA GLU A 162 -8.38 -8.56 10.66
C GLU A 162 -8.60 -7.98 12.06
N ASP A 163 -7.63 -7.21 12.52
CA ASP A 163 -7.68 -6.52 13.81
C ASP A 163 -6.79 -5.25 13.79
N ASP A 164 -6.76 -4.56 14.91
CA ASP A 164 -5.98 -3.34 15.13
C ASP A 164 -4.47 -3.57 15.32
N ASN A 165 -4.00 -4.82 15.30
CA ASN A 165 -2.58 -5.20 15.36
C ASN A 165 -2.08 -5.81 14.04
N THR A 166 -2.90 -5.83 12.99
CA THR A 166 -2.52 -6.37 11.68
C THR A 166 -1.27 -5.65 11.15
N THR A 167 -0.27 -6.44 10.79
CA THR A 167 1.02 -5.90 10.34
C THR A 167 1.10 -5.77 8.82
N LEU A 168 2.08 -4.98 8.35
CA LEU A 168 2.44 -4.91 6.93
C LEU A 168 2.67 -6.29 6.33
N ILE A 169 3.32 -7.19 7.05
CA ILE A 169 3.67 -8.54 6.55
C ILE A 169 2.41 -9.39 6.36
N ASP A 170 1.44 -9.29 7.27
CA ASP A 170 0.16 -10.02 7.15
C ASP A 170 -0.57 -9.60 5.87
N ILE A 171 -0.60 -8.30 5.58
CA ILE A 171 -1.25 -7.76 4.38
C ILE A 171 -0.48 -8.12 3.10
N ILE A 172 0.85 -8.09 3.12
CA ILE A 172 1.66 -8.58 1.99
C ILE A 172 1.35 -10.05 1.72
N GLY A 173 1.26 -10.88 2.77
CA GLY A 173 0.88 -12.28 2.66
C GLY A 173 -0.51 -12.48 2.04
N LYS A 174 -1.51 -11.72 2.50
CA LYS A 174 -2.88 -11.73 1.93
C LYS A 174 -2.93 -11.30 0.47
N ALA A 175 -2.10 -10.32 0.09
CA ALA A 175 -2.00 -9.84 -1.28
C ALA A 175 -1.26 -10.83 -2.22
N GLY A 176 -0.75 -11.95 -1.70
CA GLY A 176 0.03 -12.91 -2.47
C GLY A 176 1.47 -12.48 -2.73
N GLY A 177 1.99 -11.56 -1.91
CA GLY A 177 3.36 -11.05 -2.02
C GLY A 177 3.51 -9.90 -3.03
N PHE A 178 4.71 -9.79 -3.55
CA PHE A 178 5.07 -8.78 -4.55
C PHE A 178 5.08 -9.33 -5.96
N SER A 179 4.86 -8.47 -6.95
CA SER A 179 5.11 -8.82 -8.33
C SER A 179 6.61 -9.06 -8.56
N PRO A 180 7.01 -9.81 -9.60
CA PRO A 180 8.43 -9.99 -9.95
C PRO A 180 9.15 -8.67 -10.31
N ARG A 181 8.41 -7.61 -10.55
CA ARG A 181 8.93 -6.29 -10.91
C ARG A 181 9.16 -5.38 -9.71
N ALA A 182 8.67 -5.74 -8.52
CA ALA A 182 8.73 -4.90 -7.33
C ALA A 182 10.17 -4.65 -6.85
N ASP A 183 10.43 -3.44 -6.36
CA ASP A 183 11.64 -3.19 -5.57
C ASP A 183 11.31 -3.15 -4.06
N PRO A 184 11.63 -4.21 -3.31
CA PRO A 184 11.32 -4.29 -1.87
C PRO A 184 12.01 -3.22 -0.99
N LYS A 185 12.92 -2.42 -1.56
CA LYS A 185 13.54 -1.29 -0.84
C LYS A 185 12.68 -0.03 -0.84
N THR A 186 11.71 0.07 -1.73
CA THR A 186 10.98 1.31 -2.02
C THR A 186 9.57 1.33 -1.45
N LEU A 187 9.25 0.39 -0.56
CA LEU A 187 7.92 0.34 0.02
C LEU A 187 7.67 1.58 0.88
N LYS A 188 6.53 2.20 0.69
CA LYS A 188 6.04 3.37 1.43
C LYS A 188 4.71 3.06 2.07
N ILE A 189 4.53 3.47 3.32
CA ILE A 189 3.24 3.55 3.99
C ILE A 189 2.90 5.03 4.10
N ILE A 190 1.79 5.44 3.51
CA ILE A 190 1.28 6.81 3.55
C ILE A 190 0.11 6.80 4.52
N ARG A 191 0.24 7.54 5.61
CA ARG A 191 -0.64 7.50 6.78
C ARG A 191 -1.16 8.88 7.16
N GLY A 192 -2.38 8.95 7.67
CA GLY A 192 -2.94 10.15 8.28
C GLY A 192 -3.68 11.07 7.32
N ASP A 193 -3.63 12.39 7.58
CA ASP A 193 -4.33 13.39 6.79
C ASP A 193 -3.74 13.51 5.37
N ARG A 194 -4.60 13.61 4.37
CA ARG A 194 -4.18 13.79 2.97
C ARG A 194 -3.43 15.10 2.70
N ASN A 195 -3.64 16.13 3.54
CA ASN A 195 -2.96 17.42 3.39
C ASN A 195 -1.55 17.41 3.98
N ASP A 196 -1.30 16.59 5.00
CA ASP A 196 -0.01 16.44 5.66
C ASP A 196 0.21 14.98 6.11
N PRO A 197 0.43 14.06 5.15
CA PRO A 197 0.58 12.65 5.46
C PRO A 197 1.93 12.35 6.08
N GLU A 198 1.96 11.44 7.05
CA GLU A 198 3.19 10.77 7.46
C GLU A 198 3.58 9.77 6.37
N ILE A 199 4.82 9.86 5.88
CA ILE A 199 5.37 8.91 4.90
C ILE A 199 6.41 8.06 5.60
N ILE A 200 6.14 6.76 5.69
CA ILE A 200 7.02 5.78 6.31
C ILE A 200 7.67 4.95 5.19
N TYR A 201 8.97 5.11 5.01
CA TYR A 201 9.77 4.33 4.07
C TYR A 201 10.23 3.03 4.73
N VAL A 202 10.07 1.92 4.04
CA VAL A 202 10.39 0.58 4.57
C VAL A 202 11.29 -0.16 3.59
N ASN A 203 12.48 -0.56 4.04
CA ASN A 203 13.36 -1.44 3.28
C ASN A 203 13.17 -2.89 3.73
N LEU A 204 12.38 -3.65 2.98
CA LEU A 204 12.08 -5.05 3.31
C LEU A 204 13.20 -6.03 2.94
N LYS A 205 14.29 -5.58 2.29
CA LYS A 205 15.49 -6.42 2.13
C LYS A 205 16.28 -6.57 3.44
N ASN A 206 16.02 -5.69 4.42
CA ASN A 206 16.67 -5.75 5.72
C ASN A 206 15.71 -6.37 6.75
N ILE A 207 16.10 -7.50 7.32
CA ILE A 207 15.30 -8.21 8.34
C ILE A 207 15.01 -7.34 9.57
N ASN A 208 15.91 -6.42 9.93
CA ASN A 208 15.72 -5.52 11.07
C ASN A 208 14.55 -4.55 10.88
N SER A 209 14.07 -4.35 9.64
CA SER A 209 12.87 -3.55 9.38
C SER A 209 11.65 -4.14 10.08
N LEU A 210 11.57 -5.47 10.23
CA LEU A 210 10.45 -6.16 10.85
C LEU A 210 10.24 -5.82 12.33
N ALA A 211 11.28 -5.36 13.02
CA ALA A 211 11.21 -4.97 14.42
C ALA A 211 10.55 -3.60 14.65
N SER A 212 10.24 -2.86 13.58
CA SER A 212 9.66 -1.53 13.71
C SER A 212 8.17 -1.57 14.08
N PRO A 213 7.75 -0.90 15.16
CA PRO A 213 6.34 -0.79 15.52
C PRO A 213 5.52 -0.01 14.47
N LYS A 214 6.17 0.78 13.59
CA LYS A 214 5.51 1.49 12.50
C LYS A 214 4.94 0.58 11.42
N LEU A 215 5.30 -0.71 11.41
CA LEU A 215 4.75 -1.70 10.49
C LEU A 215 3.37 -2.24 10.93
N ILE A 216 2.88 -1.89 12.12
CA ILE A 216 1.46 -2.09 12.48
C ILE A 216 0.65 -1.10 11.64
N LEU A 217 -0.26 -1.63 10.84
CA LEU A 217 -1.05 -0.84 9.90
C LEU A 217 -2.22 -0.15 10.59
N GLN A 218 -2.58 1.01 10.08
CA GLN A 218 -3.72 1.79 10.55
C GLN A 218 -4.79 1.88 9.47
N ASN A 219 -6.01 2.19 9.90
CA ASN A 219 -7.13 2.38 8.98
C ASN A 219 -6.83 3.49 7.96
N ASN A 220 -7.09 3.19 6.69
CA ASN A 220 -6.84 4.03 5.52
C ASN A 220 -5.35 4.27 5.19
N ASP A 221 -4.42 3.47 5.72
CA ASP A 221 -3.05 3.48 5.21
C ASP A 221 -3.04 3.14 3.71
N ILE A 222 -2.18 3.84 2.96
CA ILE A 222 -1.89 3.51 1.56
C ILE A 222 -0.49 2.89 1.51
N LEU A 223 -0.42 1.66 1.02
CA LEU A 223 0.84 0.94 0.80
C LEU A 223 1.21 1.07 -0.67
N TYR A 224 2.39 1.60 -0.94
CA TYR A 224 2.87 1.76 -2.31
C TYR A 224 4.26 1.18 -2.47
N ILE A 225 4.47 0.39 -3.52
CA ILE A 225 5.77 -0.17 -3.88
C ILE A 225 6.10 0.14 -5.34
N GLU A 226 7.33 0.58 -5.59
CA GLU A 226 7.79 0.96 -6.91
C GLU A 226 8.29 -0.25 -7.71
N PRO A 227 8.24 -0.20 -9.05
CA PRO A 227 8.91 -1.17 -9.87
C PRO A 227 10.44 -0.98 -9.83
N LEU A 228 11.18 -2.09 -9.96
CA LEU A 228 12.63 -2.07 -10.15
C LEU A 228 13.01 -1.19 -11.35
N GLY A 229 14.01 -0.33 -11.18
CA GLY A 229 14.48 0.60 -12.21
C GLY A 229 14.87 -0.06 -13.54
N VAL A 230 15.33 -1.31 -13.51
CA VAL A 230 15.66 -2.11 -14.71
C VAL A 230 14.46 -2.29 -15.63
N TYR A 231 13.25 -2.51 -15.09
CA TYR A 231 12.05 -2.70 -15.91
C TYR A 231 11.59 -1.40 -16.55
N ASN A 232 11.77 -0.26 -15.90
CA ASN A 232 11.52 1.05 -16.51
C ASN A 232 12.43 1.32 -17.71
N THR A 233 13.66 0.79 -17.71
CA THR A 233 14.62 0.90 -18.81
C THR A 233 14.27 -0.05 -19.96
N SER A 234 13.86 -1.28 -19.65
CA SER A 234 13.48 -2.28 -20.66
C SER A 234 12.25 -1.85 -21.47
N ASP A 235 11.24 -1.27 -20.83
CA ASP A 235 10.04 -0.75 -21.51
C ASP A 235 10.38 0.39 -22.47
N ARG A 236 11.43 1.16 -22.21
CA ARG A 236 11.93 2.21 -23.11
C ARG A 236 12.69 1.64 -24.29
N VAL A 237 13.57 0.69 -24.05
CA VAL A 237 14.32 0.00 -25.13
C VAL A 237 13.34 -0.67 -26.08
N ASN A 238 12.30 -1.31 -25.56
CA ASN A 238 11.26 -1.93 -26.37
C ASN A 238 10.48 -0.91 -27.22
N LYS A 239 10.14 0.27 -26.67
CA LYS A 239 9.50 1.35 -27.43
C LYS A 239 10.39 1.88 -28.54
N VAL A 240 11.69 2.06 -28.27
CA VAL A 240 12.67 2.53 -29.27
C VAL A 240 12.89 1.45 -30.34
N SER A 241 13.01 0.18 -29.99
CA SER A 241 13.17 -0.92 -30.95
C SER A 241 11.97 -1.04 -31.88
N THR A 242 10.75 -0.86 -31.36
CA THR A 242 9.52 -0.86 -32.17
C THR A 242 9.49 0.29 -33.20
N LEU A 243 10.04 1.46 -32.86
CA LEU A 243 10.14 2.58 -33.78
C LEU A 243 11.28 2.43 -34.82
N LEU A 244 12.37 1.73 -34.44
CA LEU A 244 13.51 1.50 -35.34
C LEU A 244 13.26 0.34 -36.31
N GLN A 245 12.38 -0.59 -35.98
CA GLN A 245 12.10 -1.76 -36.82
C GLN A 245 11.62 -1.40 -38.23
N PRO A 246 10.67 -0.49 -38.47
CA PRO A 246 10.28 -0.08 -39.81
C PRO A 246 11.40 0.67 -40.55
N LEU A 247 12.24 1.43 -39.86
CA LEU A 247 13.38 2.13 -40.45
C LEU A 247 14.42 1.13 -40.98
N LEU A 248 14.74 0.09 -40.19
CA LEU A 248 15.64 -0.98 -40.64
C LEU A 248 15.11 -1.74 -41.85
N LEU A 249 13.79 -1.96 -41.93
CA LEU A 249 13.17 -2.57 -43.09
C LEU A 249 13.37 -1.70 -44.34
N VAL A 250 13.14 -0.39 -44.26
CA VAL A 250 13.33 0.54 -45.36
C VAL A 250 14.81 0.55 -45.84
N VAL A 251 15.75 0.57 -44.88
CA VAL A 251 17.19 0.52 -45.22
C VAL A 251 17.55 -0.81 -45.87
N ASN A 252 17.05 -1.94 -45.38
CA ASN A 252 17.28 -3.24 -45.99
C ASN A 252 16.71 -3.32 -47.43
N PHE A 253 15.50 -2.80 -47.67
CA PHE A 253 14.90 -2.72 -48.99
C PHE A 253 15.73 -1.83 -49.93
N ALA A 254 16.21 -0.69 -49.47
CA ALA A 254 17.06 0.20 -50.26
C ALA A 254 18.38 -0.46 -50.69
N ILE A 255 19.01 -1.22 -49.75
CA ILE A 255 20.22 -1.98 -50.03
C ILE A 255 19.94 -3.10 -51.06
N LEU A 256 18.81 -3.79 -50.91
CA LEU A 256 18.41 -4.86 -51.83
C LEU A 256 18.17 -4.32 -53.26
N ILE A 257 17.45 -3.23 -53.40
CA ILE A 257 17.25 -2.55 -54.70
C ILE A 257 18.59 -2.14 -55.30
N TYR A 258 19.48 -1.55 -54.51
CA TYR A 258 20.80 -1.14 -54.94
C TYR A 258 21.65 -2.30 -55.46
N THR A 259 21.55 -3.46 -54.78
CA THR A 259 22.29 -4.67 -55.20
C THR A 259 21.73 -5.33 -56.46
N PHE A 260 20.42 -5.22 -56.72
CA PHE A 260 19.78 -5.77 -57.93
C PHE A 260 19.90 -4.84 -59.16
N THR A 261 20.16 -3.53 -58.96
CA THR A 261 20.29 -2.56 -60.07
C THR A 261 21.74 -2.36 -60.53
N LYS A 262 22.68 -3.08 -59.93
CA LYS A 262 24.10 -3.06 -60.28
C LYS A 262 24.56 -4.38 -60.90
#